data_76e63cc6222ec8612e71ff032912aee1
#
_entry.id   76e63cc6222ec8612e71ff032912aee1
#
_cell.length_a   1.000
_cell.length_b   1.000
_cell.length_c   1.000
_cell.angle_alpha   90.00
_cell.angle_beta   90.00
_cell.angle_gamma   90.00
#
_symmetry.space_group_name_H-M   'P 1'
#
loop_
_entity.id
_entity.type
_entity.pdbx_description
1 polymer ?
#
loop_
_entity_poly.entity_id
_entity_poly.type
_entity_poly.pdbx_seq_one_letter_code
_entity_poly.pdbx_strand_id
1 'polypeptide(L)' 'MTVHSFEIPVILPPRVWQIWGHIAQGKKNRDIARELGVKEQTVKNYCTVLYEGLGVENRTQATILYSKLGGKCG' A
#
# COMPACT_ATOMS: atom_id res chain seq x y z
N MET A 1 -10.43 11.61 18.97
CA MET A 1 -10.06 11.44 18.60
C MET A 1 -9.29 11.54 18.22
N THR A 2 -8.75 11.71 18.04
CA THR A 2 -8.09 11.88 17.55
C THR A 2 -7.43 11.52 17.07
N VAL A 3 -7.12 11.47 16.64
CA VAL A 3 -6.67 11.13 16.00
C VAL A 3 -5.64 11.18 15.74
N HIS A 4 -4.90 10.77 15.71
CA HIS A 4 -3.83 10.80 15.42
C HIS A 4 -3.64 10.54 14.25
N SER A 5 -3.61 11.18 13.57
CA SER A 5 -3.49 11.09 12.31
C SER A 5 -2.45 10.37 11.81
N PHE A 6 -1.44 10.09 12.44
CA PHE A 6 -0.44 9.35 11.89
C PHE A 6 -0.59 7.97 12.13
N GLU A 7 -1.49 7.52 12.94
CA GLU A 7 -1.58 6.16 13.15
C GLU A 7 -2.53 5.62 12.21
N ILE A 8 -2.26 4.59 11.51
CA ILE A 8 -3.15 3.92 10.64
C ILE A 8 -3.89 2.95 11.46
N PRO A 9 -5.13 3.22 11.77
CA PRO A 9 -5.85 2.38 12.70
C PRO A 9 -6.33 1.10 12.10
N VAL A 10 -5.95 0.78 10.88
CA VAL A 10 -6.40 -0.45 10.28
C VAL A 10 -5.35 -1.48 10.34
N ILE A 11 -5.74 -2.70 10.48
CA ILE A 11 -4.83 -3.81 10.45
C ILE A 11 -4.88 -4.37 9.06
N LEU A 12 -3.79 -4.22 8.35
CA LEU A 12 -3.71 -4.71 6.99
C LEU A 12 -2.96 -6.03 6.97
N PRO A 13 -3.36 -6.96 6.12
CA PRO A 13 -2.64 -8.22 5.99
C PRO A 13 -1.20 -7.96 5.57
N PRO A 14 -0.28 -8.82 5.99
CA PRO A 14 1.14 -8.60 5.66
C PRO A 14 1.40 -8.43 4.16
N ARG A 15 0.68 -9.14 3.33
CA ARG A 15 0.88 -9.03 1.89
C ARG A 15 0.51 -7.64 1.39
N VAL A 16 -0.51 -7.04 1.98
CA VAL A 16 -0.94 -5.71 1.59
C VAL A 16 0.13 -4.69 1.98
N TRP A 17 0.76 -4.86 3.15
CA TRP A 17 1.85 -3.99 3.56
C TRP A 17 3.00 -4.08 2.57
N GLN A 18 3.33 -5.30 2.12
CA GLN A 18 4.41 -5.47 1.16
C GLN A 18 4.10 -4.75 -0.13
N ILE A 19 2.85 -4.85 -0.59
CA ILE A 19 2.46 -4.21 -1.83
C ILE A 19 2.54 -2.70 -1.68
N TRP A 20 2.17 -2.17 -0.53
CA TRP A 20 2.25 -0.74 -0.30
C TRP A 20 3.69 -0.26 -0.48
N GLY A 21 4.66 -1.00 0.05
CA GLY A 21 6.05 -0.65 -0.12
C GLY A 21 6.48 -0.65 -1.58
N HIS A 22 6.02 -1.65 -2.34
CA HIS A 22 6.34 -1.70 -3.76
C HIS A 22 5.71 -0.54 -4.52
N ILE A 23 4.48 -0.19 -4.18
CA ILE A 23 3.81 0.94 -4.81
C ILE A 23 4.59 2.21 -4.53
N ALA A 24 5.07 2.39 -3.32
CA ALA A 24 5.82 3.57 -2.97
C ALA A 24 7.14 3.65 -3.70
N GLN A 25 7.66 2.51 -4.16
CA GLN A 25 8.87 2.50 -4.94
C GLN A 25 8.60 2.74 -6.42
N GLY A 26 7.36 2.91 -6.80
CA GLY A 26 7.02 3.20 -8.18
C GLY A 26 6.85 1.98 -9.05
N LYS A 27 6.75 0.81 -8.49
CA LYS A 27 6.62 -0.40 -9.28
C LYS A 27 5.21 -0.54 -9.82
N LYS A 28 5.12 -1.16 -11.01
CA LYS A 28 3.84 -1.40 -11.62
C LYS A 28 3.26 -2.70 -11.11
N ASN A 29 1.95 -2.83 -11.21
CA ASN A 29 1.28 -4.04 -10.72
C ASN A 29 1.87 -5.30 -11.33
N ARG A 30 2.24 -5.25 -12.60
CA ARG A 30 2.81 -6.43 -13.24
C ARG A 30 4.12 -6.83 -12.58
N ASP A 31 4.94 -5.85 -12.25
CA ASP A 31 6.23 -6.15 -11.62
C ASP A 31 6.03 -6.65 -10.20
N ILE A 32 5.08 -6.07 -9.50
CA ILE A 32 4.79 -6.50 -8.15
C ILE A 32 4.30 -7.95 -8.18
N ALA A 33 3.42 -8.25 -9.13
CA ALA A 33 2.89 -9.60 -9.25
C ALA A 33 4.00 -10.61 -9.51
N ARG A 34 4.94 -10.21 -10.37
CA ARG A 34 6.04 -11.10 -10.67
C ARG A 34 6.91 -11.34 -9.44
N GLU A 35 7.19 -10.30 -8.68
CA GLU A 35 8.04 -10.45 -7.52
C GLU A 35 7.37 -11.26 -6.42
N LEU A 36 6.06 -11.15 -6.30
CA LEU A 36 5.36 -11.87 -5.27
C LEU A 36 4.89 -13.25 -5.70
N GLY A 37 5.04 -13.55 -6.98
CA GLY A 37 4.61 -14.86 -7.48
C GLY A 37 3.10 -15.02 -7.53
N VAL A 38 2.38 -13.93 -7.80
CA VAL A 38 0.94 -13.97 -7.89
C VAL A 38 0.50 -13.36 -9.19
N LYS A 39 -0.80 -13.42 -9.47
CA LYS A 39 -1.32 -12.85 -10.71
C LYS A 39 -1.50 -11.36 -10.55
N GLU A 40 -1.42 -10.67 -11.68
CA GLU A 40 -1.61 -9.22 -11.65
C GLU A 40 -2.97 -8.83 -11.09
N GLN A 41 -4.00 -9.62 -11.40
CA GLN A 41 -5.33 -9.35 -10.88
C GLN A 41 -5.33 -9.42 -9.34
N THR A 42 -4.54 -10.33 -8.80
CA THR A 42 -4.44 -10.46 -7.36
C THR A 42 -3.84 -9.19 -6.77
N VAL A 43 -2.84 -8.61 -7.45
CA VAL A 43 -2.23 -7.37 -6.98
C VAL A 43 -3.27 -6.25 -7.01
N LYS A 44 -4.09 -6.20 -8.07
CA LYS A 44 -5.11 -5.18 -8.14
C LYS A 44 -6.10 -5.30 -7.00
N ASN A 45 -6.45 -6.54 -6.65
CA ASN A 45 -7.38 -6.76 -5.54
C ASN A 45 -6.76 -6.28 -4.23
N TYR A 46 -5.48 -6.56 -4.04
CA TYR A 46 -4.80 -6.10 -2.83
C TYR A 46 -4.72 -4.57 -2.80
N CYS A 47 -4.53 -3.95 -3.95
CA CYS A 47 -4.49 -2.50 -4.01
C CYS A 47 -5.82 -1.90 -3.56
N THR A 48 -6.93 -2.53 -3.96
CA THR A 48 -8.24 -2.06 -3.54
C THR A 48 -8.36 -2.13 -2.01
N VAL A 49 -7.93 -3.25 -1.44
CA VAL A 49 -7.98 -3.41 0.01
C VAL A 49 -7.11 -2.34 0.68
N LEU A 50 -5.95 -2.10 0.10
CA LEU A 50 -5.02 -1.13 0.66
C LEU A 50 -5.62 0.27 0.64
N TYR A 51 -6.16 0.67 -0.51
CA TYR A 51 -6.69 2.02 -0.63
C TYR A 51 -7.86 2.22 0.31
N GLU A 52 -8.72 1.23 0.42
CA GLU A 52 -9.84 1.33 1.32
C GLU A 52 -9.39 1.37 2.77
N GLY A 53 -8.42 0.56 3.11
CA GLY A 53 -7.93 0.52 4.47
C GLY A 53 -7.22 1.80 4.88
N LEU A 54 -6.56 2.45 3.93
CA LEU A 54 -5.85 3.68 4.22
C LEU A 54 -6.74 4.92 4.09
N GLY A 55 -7.90 4.77 3.48
CA GLY A 55 -8.76 5.91 3.26
C GLY A 55 -8.25 6.82 2.15
N VAL A 56 -7.51 6.26 1.20
CA VAL A 56 -7.01 7.05 0.08
C VAL A 56 -7.75 6.63 -1.18
N GLU A 57 -7.69 7.47 -2.20
CA GLU A 57 -8.45 7.23 -3.40
C GLU A 57 -7.64 6.65 -4.53
N ASN A 58 -6.35 6.79 -4.49
CA ASN A 58 -5.57 6.32 -5.62
C ASN A 58 -4.13 6.04 -5.20
N ARG A 59 -3.37 5.56 -6.18
CA ARG A 59 -2.01 5.14 -5.96
C ARG A 59 -1.11 6.26 -5.51
N THR A 60 -1.31 7.45 -6.08
CA THR A 60 -0.48 8.60 -5.73
C THR A 60 -0.67 8.96 -4.27
N GLN A 61 -1.92 8.97 -3.81
CA GLN A 61 -2.19 9.28 -2.42
C GLN A 61 -1.58 8.25 -1.49
N ALA A 62 -1.62 6.99 -1.89
CA ALA A 62 -1.03 5.94 -1.08
C ALA A 62 0.48 6.12 -0.97
N THR A 63 1.12 6.52 -2.07
CA THR A 63 2.54 6.73 -2.08
C THR A 63 2.93 7.91 -1.17
N ILE A 64 2.16 8.98 -1.24
CA ILE A 64 2.42 10.13 -0.42
C ILE A 64 2.28 9.79 1.05
N LEU A 65 1.26 9.03 1.38
CA LEU A 65 1.04 8.66 2.77
C LEU A 65 2.19 7.79 3.29
N TYR A 66 2.67 6.87 2.46
CA TYR A 66 3.78 6.02 2.85
C TYR A 66 4.99 6.89 3.19
N SER A 67 5.22 7.88 2.36
CA SER A 67 6.33 8.77 2.57
C SER A 67 6.18 9.56 3.87
N LYS A 68 4.98 10.02 4.16
CA LYS A 68 4.75 10.78 5.37
C LYS A 68 4.95 9.96 6.62
N LEU A 69 4.74 8.66 6.53
CA LEU A 69 4.93 7.80 7.67
C LEU A 69 6.38 7.39 7.83
N GLY A 70 7.26 7.90 6.99
CA GLY A 70 8.64 7.56 7.07
C GLY A 70 8.89 6.19 6.55
N GLY A 71 8.08 5.79 5.60
CA GLY A 71 8.10 4.43 5.18
C GLY A 71 9.29 4.02 4.44
N LYS A 72 10.36 4.79 4.37
CA LYS A 72 11.45 4.37 3.68
C LYS A 72 12.02 3.35 4.41
N CYS A 73 11.60 3.01 5.32
CA CYS A 73 12.06 1.95 5.93
C CYS A 73 13.27 1.68 5.76
N GLY A 74 13.71 2.21 5.78
CA GLY A 74 15.01 1.89 5.64
C GLY A 74 15.39 1.90 5.26
#